data_e999a22fe5ab9918a43655c6daf7eb38
#
_entry.id   e999a22fe5ab9918a43655c6daf7eb38
#
_cell.length_a   1.000
_cell.length_b   1.000
_cell.length_c   1.000
_cell.angle_alpha   90.00
_cell.angle_beta   90.00
_cell.angle_gamma   90.00
#
_symmetry.space_group_name_H-M   'P 1'
#
loop_
_entity.id
_entity.type
_entity.pdbx_description
1 polymer ?
#
loop_
_entity_poly.entity_id
_entity_poly.type
_entity_poly.pdbx_seq_one_letter_code
_entity_poly.pdbx_strand_id
1 'polypeptide(L)'
;ICLFSACKKNWNELGSQLIATENITVLSFDSLKIKASIHKEDSLSSLNTSSYFLGSFTDADFGSTDASIYTEFRMPSSDVVFGENAQADSIVLSFQIEGFYGDTSSALNISVKEMLEEITSSTTDSSGQDSSIVIYTDQDFLIDNATIGSLSYTAASSGATLVNINLTNEFAQSFLD
;
A
#
# COMPACT_ATOMS: atom_id res chain seq x y z
N ILE A 1 35.77 87.67 9.73
CA ILE A 1 35.74 86.39 8.97
C ILE A 1 36.00 85.25 9.98
N CYS A 2 35.00 84.56 10.41
CA CYS A 2 35.14 83.38 11.31
C CYS A 2 35.29 82.13 10.46
N LEU A 3 36.43 81.48 10.54
CA LEU A 3 36.71 80.18 9.93
C LEU A 3 36.26 79.09 10.89
N PHE A 4 35.18 78.42 10.58
CA PHE A 4 34.77 77.20 11.30
C PHE A 4 35.55 75.99 10.76
N SER A 5 36.53 75.56 11.57
CA SER A 5 37.21 74.30 11.32
C SER A 5 36.36 73.17 11.88
N ALA A 6 35.68 72.42 11.00
CA ALA A 6 34.94 71.25 11.39
C ALA A 6 35.89 70.04 11.47
N CYS A 7 36.15 69.57 12.69
CA CYS A 7 36.79 68.25 12.88
C CYS A 7 35.91 67.11 12.35
N LYS A 8 36.35 66.46 11.29
CA LYS A 8 35.78 65.17 10.89
C LYS A 8 36.26 64.12 11.88
N LYS A 9 35.36 63.67 12.71
CA LYS A 9 35.58 62.51 13.58
C LYS A 9 35.31 61.24 12.74
N ASN A 10 36.37 60.48 12.46
CA ASN A 10 36.23 59.17 11.87
C ASN A 10 35.60 58.26 12.89
N TRP A 11 34.35 57.87 12.64
CA TRP A 11 33.57 57.01 13.53
C TRP A 11 34.02 55.55 13.51
N ASN A 12 34.93 55.17 12.62
CA ASN A 12 35.26 53.76 12.35
C ASN A 12 36.49 53.24 13.14
N GLU A 13 37.11 54.04 14.00
CA GLU A 13 38.33 53.61 14.68
C GLU A 13 38.19 53.36 16.18
N LEU A 14 37.01 53.67 16.77
CA LEU A 14 36.80 53.41 18.19
C LEU A 14 36.36 51.91 18.39
N GLY A 15 37.33 51.10 18.75
CA GLY A 15 37.09 49.68 19.08
C GLY A 15 37.68 48.67 18.10
N SER A 16 38.09 49.08 16.89
CA SER A 16 38.69 48.16 15.92
C SER A 16 40.05 47.61 16.33
N GLN A 17 40.72 48.28 17.26
CA GLN A 17 42.02 47.83 17.81
C GLN A 17 41.91 46.91 19.03
N LEU A 18 40.70 46.74 19.56
CA LEU A 18 40.43 45.86 20.70
C LEU A 18 39.99 44.44 20.30
N ILE A 19 39.68 44.26 19.07
CA ILE A 19 39.35 42.94 18.55
C ILE A 19 40.59 42.45 17.81
N ALA A 20 41.34 41.55 18.45
CA ALA A 20 42.36 40.79 17.74
C ALA A 20 41.69 40.22 16.48
N THR A 21 42.35 40.43 15.35
CA THR A 21 41.89 40.07 14.01
C THR A 21 41.32 38.63 13.93
N GLU A 22 40.13 38.44 14.44
CA GLU A 22 39.35 37.24 14.07
C GLU A 22 38.68 37.52 12.73
N ASN A 23 39.39 37.19 11.69
CA ASN A 23 38.82 37.17 10.36
C ASN A 23 37.76 36.07 10.31
N ILE A 24 36.51 36.43 10.48
CA ILE A 24 35.41 35.51 10.23
C ILE A 24 35.36 35.28 8.71
N THR A 25 35.93 34.16 8.28
CA THR A 25 35.82 33.73 6.89
C THR A 25 34.45 33.08 6.72
N VAL A 26 33.51 33.76 6.11
CA VAL A 26 32.23 33.19 5.70
C VAL A 26 32.46 32.47 4.38
N LEU A 27 32.45 31.16 4.44
CA LEU A 27 32.44 30.32 3.24
C LEU A 27 30.97 30.05 2.86
N SER A 28 30.55 30.59 1.72
CA SER A 28 29.26 30.23 1.13
C SER A 28 29.47 29.18 0.05
N PHE A 29 28.74 28.08 0.16
CA PHE A 29 28.69 27.08 -0.88
C PHE A 29 27.36 27.25 -1.60
N ASP A 30 27.38 27.51 -2.90
CA ASP A 30 26.21 27.66 -3.77
C ASP A 30 25.94 26.43 -4.62
N SER A 31 26.81 25.44 -4.54
CA SER A 31 26.69 24.20 -5.28
C SER A 31 26.94 22.99 -4.41
N LEU A 32 25.92 22.14 -4.31
CA LEU A 32 25.98 20.80 -3.70
C LEU A 32 25.82 19.74 -4.76
N LYS A 33 26.76 18.78 -4.79
CA LYS A 33 26.59 17.59 -5.61
C LYS A 33 25.67 16.62 -4.89
N ILE A 34 24.42 16.51 -5.38
CA ILE A 34 23.45 15.53 -4.89
C ILE A 34 23.58 14.27 -5.76
N LYS A 35 23.78 13.12 -5.13
CA LYS A 35 23.68 11.82 -5.78
C LYS A 35 22.42 11.15 -5.24
N ALA A 36 21.41 10.99 -6.09
CA ALA A 36 20.21 10.25 -5.78
C ALA A 36 20.28 8.86 -6.44
N SER A 37 19.79 7.85 -5.77
CA SER A 37 19.63 6.51 -6.33
C SER A 37 18.29 5.96 -5.89
N ILE A 38 17.65 5.21 -6.78
CA ILE A 38 16.42 4.47 -6.51
C ILE A 38 16.81 3.00 -6.42
N HIS A 39 16.40 2.36 -5.35
CA HIS A 39 16.51 0.92 -5.18
C HIS A 39 15.13 0.31 -5.27
N LYS A 40 15.00 -0.77 -6.05
CA LYS A 40 13.81 -1.58 -6.04
C LYS A 40 13.85 -2.44 -4.77
N GLU A 41 12.78 -2.41 -3.99
CA GLU A 41 12.55 -3.38 -2.92
C GLU A 41 12.25 -4.73 -3.55
N ASP A 42 12.84 -5.81 -3.03
CA ASP A 42 12.65 -7.13 -3.64
C ASP A 42 11.24 -7.67 -3.37
N SER A 43 10.76 -7.53 -2.12
CA SER A 43 9.40 -7.94 -1.73
C SER A 43 8.93 -7.16 -0.51
N LEU A 44 7.64 -6.89 -0.45
CA LEU A 44 7.00 -6.19 0.67
C LEU A 44 6.10 -7.15 1.44
N SER A 45 6.01 -7.00 2.77
CA SER A 45 5.04 -7.75 3.55
C SER A 45 3.62 -7.30 3.20
N SER A 46 2.75 -8.27 2.90
CA SER A 46 1.34 -8.05 2.55
C SER A 46 0.38 -8.24 3.72
N LEU A 47 0.88 -8.63 4.90
CA LEU A 47 0.06 -8.84 6.10
C LEU A 47 -0.23 -7.52 6.83
N ASN A 48 -1.41 -7.45 7.44
CA ASN A 48 -1.85 -6.35 8.31
C ASN A 48 -1.91 -4.98 7.64
N THR A 49 -2.23 -4.92 6.38
CA THR A 49 -2.54 -3.66 5.70
C THR A 49 -3.98 -3.25 5.97
N SER A 50 -4.26 -1.95 6.07
CA SER A 50 -5.62 -1.43 6.29
C SER A 50 -6.48 -1.48 5.03
N SER A 51 -5.86 -1.55 3.85
CA SER A 51 -6.52 -1.64 2.55
C SER A 51 -5.63 -2.39 1.56
N TYR A 52 -6.25 -2.99 0.57
CA TYR A 52 -5.60 -3.78 -0.46
C TYR A 52 -5.85 -3.17 -1.83
N PHE A 53 -4.90 -3.37 -2.73
CA PHE A 53 -5.05 -3.00 -4.14
C PHE A 53 -5.59 -4.16 -4.94
N LEU A 54 -6.47 -3.86 -5.89
CA LEU A 54 -7.01 -4.83 -6.85
C LEU A 54 -7.02 -4.20 -8.24
N GLY A 55 -6.39 -4.86 -9.19
CA GLY A 55 -6.39 -4.43 -10.59
C GLY A 55 -5.01 -4.36 -11.20
N SER A 56 -4.94 -3.71 -12.35
CA SER A 56 -3.73 -3.58 -13.16
C SER A 56 -3.49 -2.11 -13.50
N PHE A 57 -2.25 -1.69 -13.38
CA PHE A 57 -1.82 -0.34 -13.72
C PHE A 57 -0.52 -0.39 -14.50
N THR A 58 -0.44 0.40 -15.57
CA THR A 58 0.78 0.53 -16.39
C THR A 58 1.29 1.95 -16.34
N ASP A 59 2.54 2.09 -15.93
CA ASP A 59 3.28 3.35 -15.91
C ASP A 59 4.39 3.32 -16.96
N ALA A 60 4.62 4.46 -17.62
CA ALA A 60 5.61 4.56 -18.71
C ALA A 60 7.06 4.38 -18.23
N ASP A 61 7.34 4.78 -16.99
CA ASP A 61 8.68 4.78 -16.41
C ASP A 61 8.93 3.54 -15.52
N PHE A 62 7.88 3.06 -14.81
CA PHE A 62 7.98 1.98 -13.83
C PHE A 62 7.41 0.64 -14.30
N GLY A 63 6.78 0.60 -15.48
CA GLY A 63 6.23 -0.63 -16.06
C GLY A 63 4.83 -0.97 -15.54
N SER A 64 4.45 -2.25 -15.62
CA SER A 64 3.13 -2.72 -15.21
C SER A 64 3.15 -3.30 -13.80
N THR A 65 2.09 -3.01 -13.06
CA THR A 65 1.81 -3.59 -11.75
C THR A 65 0.44 -4.24 -11.80
N ASP A 66 0.40 -5.52 -11.42
CA ASP A 66 -0.84 -6.29 -11.27
C ASP A 66 -1.04 -6.62 -9.79
N ALA A 67 -2.25 -6.43 -9.29
CA ALA A 67 -2.58 -6.68 -7.90
C ALA A 67 -3.80 -7.59 -7.78
N SER A 68 -3.62 -8.67 -7.04
CA SER A 68 -4.66 -9.64 -6.67
C SER A 68 -4.80 -9.72 -5.16
N ILE A 69 -5.99 -10.07 -4.68
CA ILE A 69 -6.26 -10.24 -3.26
C ILE A 69 -6.52 -11.71 -3.00
N TYR A 70 -5.76 -12.29 -2.08
CA TYR A 70 -5.97 -13.63 -1.54
C TYR A 70 -6.57 -13.51 -0.14
N THR A 71 -7.64 -14.24 0.13
CA THR A 71 -8.35 -14.15 1.41
C THR A 71 -9.00 -15.46 1.78
N GLU A 72 -9.10 -15.71 3.07
CA GLU A 72 -9.86 -16.82 3.63
C GLU A 72 -11.12 -16.30 4.32
N PHE A 73 -12.20 -17.03 4.15
CA PHE A 73 -13.42 -16.81 4.88
C PHE A 73 -13.58 -17.85 5.98
N ARG A 74 -13.84 -17.38 7.18
CA ARG A 74 -14.06 -18.27 8.34
C ARG A 74 -15.45 -18.05 8.89
N MET A 75 -16.08 -19.13 9.28
CA MET A 75 -17.35 -19.07 10.02
C MET A 75 -17.14 -18.34 11.36
N PRO A 76 -18.12 -17.56 11.82
CA PRO A 76 -18.01 -16.83 13.08
C PRO A 76 -17.97 -17.75 14.31
N SER A 77 -18.36 -19.01 14.16
CA SER A 77 -18.29 -20.05 15.19
C SER A 77 -17.85 -21.37 14.59
N SER A 78 -17.16 -22.19 15.39
CA SER A 78 -16.88 -23.59 15.08
C SER A 78 -18.14 -24.43 15.22
N ASP A 79 -18.15 -25.57 14.58
CA ASP A 79 -19.22 -26.60 14.68
C ASP A 79 -20.61 -26.10 14.26
N VAL A 80 -20.67 -25.29 13.19
CA VAL A 80 -21.95 -24.90 12.61
C VAL A 80 -22.57 -26.12 11.91
N VAL A 81 -23.76 -26.52 12.33
CA VAL A 81 -24.51 -27.61 11.72
C VAL A 81 -25.66 -27.05 10.88
N PHE A 82 -25.61 -27.26 9.59
CA PHE A 82 -26.62 -26.74 8.66
C PHE A 82 -27.88 -27.67 8.55
N GLY A 83 -27.83 -28.84 9.16
CA GLY A 83 -28.91 -29.82 9.10
C GLY A 83 -28.77 -30.82 7.95
N GLU A 84 -29.63 -31.84 7.95
CA GLU A 84 -29.59 -32.86 6.91
C GLU A 84 -30.14 -32.32 5.58
N ASN A 85 -29.39 -32.55 4.48
CA ASN A 85 -29.72 -32.12 3.13
C ASN A 85 -29.87 -30.60 2.96
N ALA A 86 -29.05 -29.81 3.67
CA ALA A 86 -29.00 -28.39 3.47
C ALA A 86 -28.61 -28.05 2.01
N GLN A 87 -29.27 -27.06 1.44
CA GLN A 87 -28.99 -26.58 0.08
C GLN A 87 -28.67 -25.10 0.15
N ALA A 88 -27.60 -24.71 -0.51
CA ALA A 88 -27.25 -23.31 -0.67
C ALA A 88 -28.21 -22.64 -1.65
N ASP A 89 -28.82 -21.56 -1.24
CA ASP A 89 -29.66 -20.71 -2.10
C ASP A 89 -28.82 -19.74 -2.91
N SER A 90 -27.94 -19.04 -2.24
CA SER A 90 -27.03 -18.09 -2.87
C SER A 90 -25.84 -17.75 -1.97
N ILE A 91 -24.75 -17.34 -2.59
CA ILE A 91 -23.58 -16.77 -1.91
C ILE A 91 -23.14 -15.51 -2.64
N VAL A 92 -22.85 -14.44 -1.88
CA VAL A 92 -22.44 -13.15 -2.42
C VAL A 92 -21.18 -12.71 -1.73
N LEU A 93 -20.13 -12.47 -2.52
CA LEU A 93 -18.92 -11.81 -2.06
C LEU A 93 -19.13 -10.30 -2.09
N SER A 94 -19.02 -9.67 -0.92
CA SER A 94 -19.18 -8.23 -0.79
C SER A 94 -17.88 -7.59 -0.28
N PHE A 95 -17.46 -6.50 -0.91
CA PHE A 95 -16.32 -5.71 -0.44
C PHE A 95 -16.53 -4.23 -0.74
N GLN A 96 -15.84 -3.39 0.01
CA GLN A 96 -15.93 -1.94 -0.14
C GLN A 96 -14.72 -1.41 -0.89
N ILE A 97 -14.99 -0.62 -1.93
CA ILE A 97 -13.96 0.15 -2.62
C ILE A 97 -13.89 1.53 -1.96
N GLU A 98 -12.72 1.90 -1.45
CA GLU A 98 -12.49 3.17 -0.76
C GLU A 98 -11.96 4.26 -1.69
N GLY A 99 -11.28 3.87 -2.76
CA GLY A 99 -10.69 4.81 -3.72
C GLY A 99 -10.15 4.14 -4.97
N PHE A 100 -9.68 4.95 -5.88
CA PHE A 100 -9.14 4.54 -7.18
C PHE A 100 -7.80 5.19 -7.42
N TYR A 101 -6.96 4.50 -8.17
CA TYR A 101 -5.70 5.00 -8.67
C TYR A 101 -5.58 4.73 -10.17
N GLY A 102 -5.08 5.69 -10.93
CA GLY A 102 -4.93 5.58 -12.39
C GLY A 102 -6.18 5.97 -13.18
N ASP A 103 -6.34 5.39 -14.37
CA ASP A 103 -7.46 5.68 -15.27
C ASP A 103 -8.72 4.93 -14.81
N THR A 104 -9.73 5.70 -14.48
CA THR A 104 -11.05 5.19 -14.04
C THR A 104 -12.10 5.16 -15.16
N SER A 105 -11.74 5.53 -16.38
CA SER A 105 -12.64 5.53 -17.54
C SER A 105 -12.89 4.12 -18.09
N SER A 106 -11.96 3.21 -17.86
CA SER A 106 -12.04 1.81 -18.27
C SER A 106 -12.69 0.94 -17.20
N ALA A 107 -13.44 -0.08 -17.61
CA ALA A 107 -14.01 -1.03 -16.67
C ALA A 107 -12.94 -1.96 -16.12
N LEU A 108 -12.95 -2.15 -14.80
CA LEU A 108 -12.19 -3.18 -14.11
C LEU A 108 -12.96 -4.51 -14.17
N ASN A 109 -12.38 -5.52 -14.80
CA ASN A 109 -12.95 -6.86 -14.84
C ASN A 109 -12.39 -7.69 -13.69
N ILE A 110 -13.24 -8.00 -12.73
CA ILE A 110 -12.90 -8.76 -11.52
C ILE A 110 -13.33 -10.21 -11.75
N SER A 111 -12.45 -11.15 -11.48
CA SER A 111 -12.74 -12.59 -11.47
C SER A 111 -12.40 -13.17 -10.11
N VAL A 112 -13.29 -13.99 -9.58
CA VAL A 112 -13.10 -14.69 -8.31
C VAL A 112 -12.84 -16.17 -8.62
N LYS A 113 -11.80 -16.70 -7.98
CA LYS A 113 -11.37 -18.09 -8.11
C LYS A 113 -11.16 -18.69 -6.75
N GLU A 114 -11.32 -19.99 -6.64
CA GLU A 114 -11.07 -20.72 -5.40
C GLU A 114 -9.57 -20.92 -5.18
N MET A 115 -9.12 -20.77 -3.93
CA MET A 115 -7.77 -21.14 -3.53
C MET A 115 -7.73 -22.63 -3.18
N LEU A 116 -6.67 -23.31 -3.65
CA LEU A 116 -6.46 -24.74 -3.40
C LEU A 116 -5.48 -25.01 -2.25
N GLU A 117 -5.01 -23.95 -1.60
CA GLU A 117 -4.12 -24.03 -0.45
C GLU A 117 -4.48 -22.98 0.61
N GLU A 118 -4.17 -23.27 1.87
CA GLU A 118 -4.37 -22.36 3.00
C GLU A 118 -3.35 -21.23 3.04
N ILE A 119 -3.80 -20.04 3.47
CA ILE A 119 -2.91 -18.94 3.80
C ILE A 119 -2.34 -19.19 5.21
N THR A 120 -1.14 -19.75 5.27
CA THR A 120 -0.49 -20.02 6.55
C THR A 120 0.28 -18.80 7.03
N SER A 121 -0.19 -18.15 8.09
CA SER A 121 0.45 -16.98 8.72
C SER A 121 1.27 -17.32 9.95
N SER A 122 1.23 -18.56 10.42
CA SER A 122 2.02 -19.05 11.55
C SER A 122 2.41 -20.51 11.35
N THR A 123 3.51 -20.90 11.93
CA THR A 123 3.94 -22.31 12.02
C THR A 123 4.31 -22.63 13.43
N THR A 124 3.99 -23.85 13.88
CA THR A 124 4.36 -24.36 15.19
C THR A 124 5.54 -25.32 15.03
N ASP A 125 6.64 -25.07 15.74
CA ASP A 125 7.81 -25.92 15.69
C ASP A 125 7.60 -27.23 16.50
N SER A 126 8.57 -28.13 16.42
CA SER A 126 8.53 -29.42 17.14
C SER A 126 8.55 -29.28 18.68
N SER A 127 8.87 -28.11 19.21
CA SER A 127 8.81 -27.79 20.64
C SER A 127 7.49 -27.16 21.08
N GLY A 128 6.55 -26.95 20.14
CA GLY A 128 5.25 -26.37 20.40
C GLY A 128 5.27 -24.83 20.42
N GLN A 129 6.33 -24.22 19.90
CA GLN A 129 6.43 -22.75 19.81
C GLN A 129 5.94 -22.24 18.46
N ASP A 130 4.98 -21.30 18.51
CA ASP A 130 4.47 -20.65 17.31
C ASP A 130 5.42 -19.54 16.84
N SER A 131 5.68 -19.54 15.55
CA SER A 131 6.38 -18.46 14.86
C SER A 131 5.52 -17.90 13.72
N SER A 132 5.53 -16.58 13.55
CA SER A 132 4.81 -15.93 12.46
C SER A 132 5.55 -16.12 11.14
N ILE A 133 4.81 -16.44 10.08
CA ILE A 133 5.29 -16.47 8.71
C ILE A 133 4.96 -15.11 8.08
N VAL A 134 5.95 -14.53 7.41
CA VAL A 134 5.73 -13.31 6.64
C VAL A 134 5.26 -13.70 5.24
N ILE A 135 4.13 -13.18 4.82
CA ILE A 135 3.60 -13.32 3.46
C ILE A 135 4.00 -12.07 2.68
N TYR A 136 4.59 -12.27 1.53
CA TYR A 136 5.10 -11.20 0.67
C TYR A 136 4.18 -10.93 -0.51
N THR A 137 4.29 -9.73 -1.08
CA THR A 137 3.47 -9.27 -2.21
C THR A 137 3.77 -9.99 -3.53
N ASP A 138 4.90 -10.65 -3.63
CA ASP A 138 5.33 -11.43 -4.79
C ASP A 138 5.10 -12.94 -4.62
N GLN A 139 4.37 -13.35 -3.57
CA GLN A 139 4.03 -14.73 -3.33
C GLN A 139 2.74 -15.09 -4.09
N ASP A 140 2.83 -16.11 -4.94
CA ASP A 140 1.68 -16.69 -5.61
C ASP A 140 1.13 -17.87 -4.81
N PHE A 141 -0.19 -18.00 -4.80
CA PHE A 141 -0.91 -19.13 -4.20
C PHE A 141 -1.52 -20.03 -5.28
N LEU A 142 -1.65 -21.30 -4.97
CA LEU A 142 -2.30 -22.24 -5.85
C LEU A 142 -3.80 -21.95 -5.91
N ILE A 143 -4.31 -21.72 -7.12
CA ILE A 143 -5.72 -21.40 -7.37
C ILE A 143 -6.31 -22.36 -8.40
N ASP A 144 -7.62 -22.60 -8.31
CA ASP A 144 -8.35 -23.27 -9.37
C ASP A 144 -8.45 -22.37 -10.61
N ASN A 145 -8.44 -22.98 -11.79
CA ASN A 145 -8.63 -22.28 -13.05
C ASN A 145 -10.08 -21.85 -13.28
N ALA A 146 -11.05 -22.52 -12.64
CA ALA A 146 -12.46 -22.20 -12.75
C ALA A 146 -12.77 -20.84 -12.10
N THR A 147 -13.56 -20.02 -12.78
CA THR A 147 -14.08 -18.77 -12.24
C THR A 147 -15.38 -19.04 -11.52
N ILE A 148 -15.41 -18.82 -10.20
CA ILE A 148 -16.60 -19.00 -9.35
C ILE A 148 -17.47 -17.75 -9.26
N GLY A 149 -16.98 -16.60 -9.69
CA GLY A 149 -17.73 -15.36 -9.79
C GLY A 149 -16.99 -14.31 -10.62
N SER A 150 -17.72 -13.40 -11.24
CA SER A 150 -17.13 -12.31 -12.02
C SER A 150 -17.99 -11.07 -12.00
N LEU A 151 -17.32 -9.92 -12.13
CA LEU A 151 -17.98 -8.62 -12.23
C LEU A 151 -17.16 -7.69 -13.12
N SER A 152 -17.83 -6.97 -14.02
CA SER A 152 -17.25 -5.81 -14.69
C SER A 152 -17.69 -4.55 -13.95
N TYR A 153 -16.75 -3.84 -13.35
CA TYR A 153 -17.00 -2.67 -12.53
C TYR A 153 -16.42 -1.42 -13.18
N THR A 154 -17.23 -0.39 -13.29
CA THR A 154 -16.76 0.94 -13.73
C THR A 154 -16.80 1.89 -12.54
N ALA A 155 -15.70 2.57 -12.27
CA ALA A 155 -15.58 3.45 -11.14
C ALA A 155 -16.65 4.55 -11.18
N ALA A 156 -17.41 4.68 -10.11
CA ALA A 156 -18.29 5.82 -9.91
C ALA A 156 -17.46 7.04 -9.47
N SER A 157 -17.88 8.23 -9.84
CA SER A 157 -17.10 9.45 -9.74
C SER A 157 -16.73 9.93 -8.33
N SER A 158 -17.22 9.32 -7.24
CA SER A 158 -16.77 9.63 -5.87
C SER A 158 -17.39 8.74 -4.80
N GLY A 159 -16.60 8.46 -3.75
CA GLY A 159 -17.04 7.85 -2.50
C GLY A 159 -16.84 6.35 -2.41
N ALA A 160 -16.90 5.86 -1.16
CA ALA A 160 -16.84 4.44 -0.87
C ALA A 160 -18.05 3.73 -1.48
N THR A 161 -17.81 2.67 -2.25
CA THR A 161 -18.85 1.91 -2.95
C THR A 161 -18.80 0.46 -2.51
N LEU A 162 -19.95 -0.06 -2.07
CA LEU A 162 -20.10 -1.50 -1.81
C LEU A 162 -20.28 -2.22 -3.14
N VAL A 163 -19.45 -3.21 -3.38
CA VAL A 163 -19.46 -4.05 -4.57
C VAL A 163 -19.86 -5.46 -4.17
N ASN A 164 -20.79 -6.05 -4.93
CA ASN A 164 -21.30 -7.38 -4.71
C ASN A 164 -21.05 -8.25 -5.92
N ILE A 165 -20.50 -9.43 -5.72
CA ILE A 165 -20.28 -10.45 -6.76
C ILE A 165 -21.03 -11.72 -6.36
N ASN A 166 -21.97 -12.14 -7.20
CA ASN A 166 -22.62 -13.43 -7.02
C ASN A 166 -21.63 -14.54 -7.38
N LEU A 167 -21.47 -15.51 -6.49
CA LEU A 167 -20.66 -16.68 -6.72
C LEU A 167 -21.54 -17.86 -7.15
N THR A 168 -20.92 -18.90 -7.69
CA THR A 168 -21.65 -20.09 -8.18
C THR A 168 -22.29 -20.88 -7.05
N ASN A 169 -23.41 -21.55 -7.33
CA ASN A 169 -24.10 -22.39 -6.35
C ASN A 169 -23.27 -23.61 -5.96
N GLU A 170 -22.45 -24.15 -6.86
CA GLU A 170 -21.52 -25.24 -6.56
C GLU A 170 -20.55 -24.84 -5.46
N PHE A 171 -19.99 -23.64 -5.56
CA PHE A 171 -19.11 -23.11 -4.53
C PHE A 171 -19.87 -22.80 -3.23
N ALA A 172 -21.11 -22.30 -3.32
CA ALA A 172 -21.95 -22.10 -2.14
C ALA A 172 -22.25 -23.43 -1.41
N GLN A 173 -22.50 -24.49 -2.15
CA GLN A 173 -22.79 -25.82 -1.58
C GLN A 173 -21.58 -26.40 -0.85
N SER A 174 -20.36 -26.15 -1.32
CA SER A 174 -19.13 -26.66 -0.66
C SER A 174 -18.92 -26.12 0.76
N PHE A 175 -19.61 -25.02 1.14
CA PHE A 175 -19.61 -24.53 2.52
C PHE A 175 -20.57 -25.29 3.45
N LEU A 176 -21.49 -26.09 2.89
CA LEU A 176 -22.50 -26.82 3.66
C LEU A 176 -22.13 -28.30 3.89
N ASP A 177 -21.19 -28.80 3.08
CA ASP A 177 -20.69 -30.17 3.10
C ASP A 177 -19.50 -30.33 4.06
#